data_cd1a48a1340499ec43988f690bb098b2
#
_entry.id   cd1a48a1340499ec43988f690bb098b2
#
_cell.length_a   1.000
_cell.length_b   1.000
_cell.length_c   1.000
_cell.angle_alpha   90.00
_cell.angle_beta   90.00
_cell.angle_gamma   90.00
#
_symmetry.space_group_name_H-M   'P 1'
#
loop_
_entity.id
_entity.type
_entity.pdbx_description
1 polymer ?
#
loop_
_entity_poly.entity_id
_entity_poly.type
_entity_poly.pdbx_seq_one_letter_code
_entity_poly.pdbx_strand_id
1 'polypeptide(L)'
;MFSHIFIGVGDFERALDFYTPFAAVLGIELRFCDKSRPWAGWQSAPGPRPLLIIGAPYDGRPHAAGNGQMVAFLAASRDIVDRSHEVALGHGGRSEGAPGLRPEYHEHYYGAYFRDPDGNKLCVACHARPA
;
A
#
# COMPACT_ATOMS: atom_id res chain seq x y z
N MET A 1 -12.71 9.81 -6.90
CA MET A 1 -13.58 9.29 -5.83
C MET A 1 -13.00 9.55 -4.45
N PHE A 2 -11.78 9.15 -4.16
CA PHE A 2 -11.19 9.37 -2.83
C PHE A 2 -10.38 10.65 -2.78
N SER A 3 -10.55 11.42 -1.70
CA SER A 3 -9.67 12.54 -1.35
C SER A 3 -8.32 12.00 -0.88
N HIS A 4 -8.35 11.11 0.09
CA HIS A 4 -7.17 10.48 0.67
C HIS A 4 -7.57 9.21 1.42
N ILE A 5 -6.58 8.37 1.65
CA ILE A 5 -6.71 7.16 2.47
C ILE A 5 -5.68 7.28 3.59
N PHE A 6 -6.11 7.05 4.83
CA PHE A 6 -5.25 7.09 6.00
C PHE A 6 -5.06 5.69 6.56
N ILE A 7 -3.81 5.27 6.68
CA ILE A 7 -3.44 3.99 7.27
C ILE A 7 -2.71 4.27 8.58
N GLY A 8 -3.27 3.80 9.69
CA GLY A 8 -2.64 3.92 10.99
C GLY A 8 -1.43 3.02 11.13
N VAL A 9 -0.37 3.51 11.78
CA VAL A 9 0.84 2.73 12.04
C VAL A 9 1.28 2.91 13.49
N GLY A 10 1.93 1.91 14.05
CA GLY A 10 2.40 1.94 15.44
C GLY A 10 3.82 2.45 15.56
N ASP A 11 4.69 2.07 14.64
CA ASP A 11 6.10 2.47 14.57
C ASP A 11 6.33 3.20 13.26
N PHE A 12 6.41 4.52 13.33
CA PHE A 12 6.46 5.36 12.14
C PHE A 12 7.74 5.14 11.31
N GLU A 13 8.89 5.01 11.95
CA GLU A 13 10.16 4.77 11.22
C GLU A 13 10.12 3.43 10.50
N ARG A 14 9.61 2.40 11.15
CA ARG A 14 9.42 1.09 10.54
C ARG A 14 8.44 1.17 9.37
N ALA A 15 7.35 1.92 9.52
CA ALA A 15 6.39 2.13 8.47
C ALA A 15 7.01 2.86 7.27
N LEU A 16 7.83 3.89 7.50
CA LEU A 16 8.55 4.59 6.43
C LEU A 16 9.48 3.64 5.67
N ASP A 17 10.17 2.76 6.37
CA ASP A 17 11.07 1.77 5.75
C ASP A 17 10.32 0.79 4.85
N PHE A 18 9.04 0.55 5.13
CA PHE A 18 8.16 -0.26 4.29
C PHE A 18 7.56 0.54 3.14
N TYR A 19 6.91 1.68 3.45
CA TYR A 19 6.11 2.42 2.45
C TYR A 19 6.95 3.20 1.46
N THR A 20 8.15 3.65 1.81
CA THR A 20 9.03 4.38 0.89
C THR A 20 9.42 3.54 -0.33
N PRO A 21 9.98 2.33 -0.18
CA PRO A 21 10.27 1.49 -1.34
C PRO A 21 9.01 0.97 -2.03
N PHE A 22 7.95 0.71 -1.29
CA PHE A 22 6.67 0.28 -1.86
C PHE A 22 6.09 1.36 -2.78
N ALA A 23 6.05 2.60 -2.33
CA ALA A 23 5.57 3.74 -3.11
C ALA A 23 6.41 3.94 -4.38
N ALA A 24 7.72 3.74 -4.28
CA ALA A 24 8.61 3.84 -5.44
C ALA A 24 8.26 2.83 -6.54
N VAL A 25 7.94 1.60 -6.16
CA VAL A 25 7.51 0.57 -7.13
C VAL A 25 6.19 0.97 -7.79
N LEU A 26 5.25 1.53 -7.02
CA LEU A 26 3.97 2.00 -7.56
C LEU A 26 4.09 3.28 -8.39
N GLY A 27 5.22 3.98 -8.32
CA GLY A 27 5.43 5.23 -9.04
C GLY A 27 4.70 6.43 -8.46
N ILE A 28 4.33 6.38 -7.19
CA ILE A 28 3.71 7.50 -6.49
C ILE A 28 4.76 8.33 -5.75
N GLU A 29 4.57 9.65 -5.73
CA GLU A 29 5.55 10.59 -5.20
C GLU A 29 5.29 10.95 -3.74
N LEU A 30 6.37 11.07 -2.97
CA LEU A 30 6.28 11.62 -1.63
C LEU A 30 5.86 13.08 -1.70
N ARG A 31 4.79 13.43 -0.99
CA ARG A 31 4.29 14.80 -0.92
C ARG A 31 4.72 15.51 0.36
N PHE A 32 4.73 14.80 1.47
CA PHE A 32 5.19 15.35 2.75
C PHE A 32 5.64 14.23 3.68
N CYS A 33 6.55 14.56 4.57
CA CYS A 33 6.94 13.69 5.68
C CYS A 33 7.28 14.57 6.87
N ASP A 34 6.51 14.45 7.95
CA ASP A 34 6.70 15.20 9.19
C ASP A 34 6.84 14.19 10.34
N LYS A 35 8.07 13.99 10.77
CA LYS A 35 8.38 12.99 11.80
C LYS A 35 7.91 13.41 13.20
N SER A 36 7.61 14.69 13.39
CA SER A 36 7.18 15.20 14.70
C SER A 36 5.72 14.90 15.01
N ARG A 37 4.86 14.80 13.98
CA ARG A 37 3.42 14.56 14.20
C ARG A 37 3.10 13.14 14.65
N PRO A 38 3.63 11.98 14.18
CA PRO A 38 4.30 11.70 12.90
C PRO A 38 3.31 11.33 11.81
N TRP A 39 3.56 11.74 10.59
CA TRP A 39 2.81 11.31 9.40
C TRP A 39 3.62 11.55 8.13
N ALA A 40 3.24 10.85 7.07
CA ALA A 40 3.79 11.03 5.73
C ALA A 40 2.70 10.76 4.71
N GLY A 41 2.81 11.35 3.54
CA GLY A 41 1.84 11.18 2.48
C GLY A 41 2.47 11.16 1.10
N TRP A 42 1.92 10.32 0.25
CA TRP A 42 2.27 10.19 -1.17
C TRP A 42 1.07 10.57 -2.01
N GLN A 43 1.32 11.12 -3.18
CA GLN A 43 0.27 11.51 -4.10
C GLN A 43 0.18 10.56 -5.29
N SER A 44 -1.04 10.36 -5.76
CA SER A 44 -1.31 9.60 -6.98
C SER A 44 -0.71 10.33 -8.20
N ALA A 45 -0.35 9.57 -9.25
CA ALA A 45 0.01 10.13 -10.53
C ALA A 45 -1.17 9.95 -11.49
N PRO A 46 -1.59 11.01 -12.23
CA PRO A 46 -0.94 12.32 -12.34
C PRO A 46 -1.23 13.31 -11.20
N GLY A 47 -1.69 12.93 -10.08
CA GLY A 47 -1.92 13.75 -8.93
C GLY A 47 -2.96 14.86 -9.07
N PRO A 48 -3.26 15.66 -7.99
CA PRO A 48 -2.70 15.52 -6.64
C PRO A 48 -3.47 14.52 -5.75
N ARG A 49 -4.62 14.00 -6.22
CA ARG A 49 -5.51 13.12 -5.46
C ARG A 49 -5.74 11.80 -6.16
N PRO A 50 -6.00 10.73 -5.38
CA PRO A 50 -6.04 10.65 -3.92
C PRO A 50 -4.63 10.66 -3.30
N LEU A 51 -4.55 11.03 -2.02
CA LEU A 51 -3.33 10.85 -1.24
C LEU A 51 -3.37 9.51 -0.49
N LEU A 52 -2.21 8.90 -0.34
CA LEU A 52 -1.98 7.82 0.61
C LEU A 52 -1.24 8.41 1.81
N ILE A 53 -1.82 8.34 2.99
CA ILE A 53 -1.22 8.90 4.21
C ILE A 53 -1.03 7.78 5.22
N ILE A 54 0.15 7.74 5.83
CA ILE A 54 0.43 6.90 7.00
C ILE A 54 0.72 7.78 8.20
N GLY A 55 0.33 7.34 9.37
CA GLY A 55 0.57 8.13 10.59
C GLY A 55 0.06 7.47 11.84
N ALA A 56 0.35 8.09 12.99
CA ALA A 56 -0.19 7.65 14.26
C ALA A 56 -1.71 7.81 14.27
N PRO A 57 -2.43 6.89 14.96
CA PRO A 57 -3.87 7.05 15.14
C PRO A 57 -4.22 8.41 15.77
N TYR A 58 -5.28 9.04 15.26
CA TYR A 58 -5.68 10.38 15.68
C TYR A 58 -5.98 10.47 17.19
N ASP A 59 -6.53 9.40 17.76
CA ASP A 59 -6.90 9.37 19.17
C ASP A 59 -5.72 9.12 20.12
N GLY A 60 -4.52 8.93 19.61
CA GLY A 60 -3.33 8.69 20.41
C GLY A 60 -3.23 7.31 21.05
N ARG A 61 -4.20 6.43 20.78
CA ARG A 61 -4.16 5.05 21.27
C ARG A 61 -3.25 4.19 20.39
N PRO A 62 -2.75 3.05 20.91
CA PRO A 62 -1.98 2.12 20.08
C PRO A 62 -2.75 1.70 18.84
N HIS A 63 -2.03 1.59 17.72
CA HIS A 63 -2.64 1.14 16.47
C HIS A 63 -3.09 -0.31 16.57
N ALA A 64 -4.27 -0.60 16.00
CA ALA A 64 -4.77 -1.94 15.78
C ALA A 64 -5.31 -2.04 14.35
N ALA A 65 -4.89 -3.06 13.61
CA ALA A 65 -5.38 -3.27 12.25
C ALA A 65 -6.86 -3.65 12.28
N GLY A 66 -7.64 -3.08 11.37
CA GLY A 66 -9.07 -3.41 11.23
C GLY A 66 -9.27 -4.78 10.59
N ASN A 67 -10.18 -5.56 11.13
CA ASN A 67 -10.56 -6.83 10.53
C ASN A 67 -11.57 -6.57 9.39
N GLY A 68 -11.28 -7.12 8.22
CA GLY A 68 -12.12 -6.94 7.04
C GLY A 68 -11.78 -5.72 6.19
N GLN A 69 -10.83 -4.90 6.62
CA GLN A 69 -10.37 -3.75 5.85
C GLN A 69 -9.18 -4.13 4.97
N MET A 70 -9.13 -3.55 3.78
CA MET A 70 -8.02 -3.71 2.84
C MET A 70 -7.92 -2.48 1.96
N VAL A 71 -6.70 -1.99 1.74
CA VAL A 71 -6.44 -0.95 0.75
C VAL A 71 -5.80 -1.61 -0.47
N ALA A 72 -6.42 -1.44 -1.64
CA ALA A 72 -5.94 -2.00 -2.89
C ALA A 72 -5.41 -0.90 -3.80
N PHE A 73 -4.17 -1.07 -4.24
CA PHE A 73 -3.47 -0.14 -5.12
C PHE A 73 -3.54 -0.64 -6.56
N LEU A 74 -3.78 0.29 -7.48
CA LEU A 74 -3.80 -0.02 -8.91
C LEU A 74 -2.38 -0.08 -9.46
N ALA A 75 -2.04 -1.16 -10.13
CA ALA A 75 -0.77 -1.32 -10.83
C ALA A 75 -0.99 -1.26 -12.35
N ALA A 76 -0.10 -0.59 -13.05
CA ALA A 76 -0.18 -0.46 -14.51
C ALA A 76 0.20 -1.77 -15.23
N SER A 77 0.94 -2.65 -14.58
CA SER A 77 1.40 -3.92 -15.19
C SER A 77 1.50 -5.02 -14.14
N ARG A 78 1.51 -6.27 -14.63
CA ARG A 78 1.71 -7.44 -13.76
C ARG A 78 3.10 -7.43 -13.13
N ASP A 79 4.10 -6.90 -13.82
CA ASP A 79 5.45 -6.76 -13.28
C ASP A 79 5.46 -5.88 -12.03
N ILE A 80 4.70 -4.80 -12.01
CA ILE A 80 4.57 -3.95 -10.83
C ILE A 80 3.94 -4.71 -9.66
N VAL A 81 2.95 -5.56 -9.92
CA VAL A 81 2.35 -6.42 -8.88
C VAL A 81 3.40 -7.35 -8.29
N ASP A 82 4.18 -8.02 -9.15
CA ASP A 82 5.23 -8.95 -8.71
C ASP A 82 6.27 -8.24 -7.86
N ARG A 83 6.77 -7.09 -8.32
CA ARG A 83 7.79 -6.30 -7.60
C ARG A 83 7.25 -5.73 -6.30
N SER A 84 5.99 -5.32 -6.27
CA SER A 84 5.36 -4.80 -5.05
C SER A 84 5.32 -5.84 -3.95
N HIS A 85 4.94 -7.06 -4.28
CA HIS A 85 4.91 -8.17 -3.32
C HIS A 85 6.33 -8.49 -2.82
N GLU A 86 7.29 -8.57 -3.72
CA GLU A 86 8.69 -8.83 -3.38
C GLU A 86 9.25 -7.75 -2.44
N VAL A 87 9.04 -6.48 -2.76
CA VAL A 87 9.48 -5.35 -1.94
C VAL A 87 8.80 -5.36 -0.58
N ALA A 88 7.50 -5.62 -0.54
CA ALA A 88 6.75 -5.71 0.72
C ALA A 88 7.34 -6.77 1.65
N LEU A 89 7.61 -7.96 1.14
CA LEU A 89 8.19 -9.04 1.95
C LEU A 89 9.62 -8.73 2.37
N GLY A 90 10.38 -8.04 1.53
CA GLY A 90 11.76 -7.65 1.83
C GLY A 90 11.88 -6.54 2.88
N HIS A 91 10.78 -5.83 3.20
CA HIS A 91 10.78 -4.69 4.10
C HIS A 91 9.81 -4.87 5.28
N GLY A 92 9.66 -6.09 5.75
CA GLY A 92 8.92 -6.38 6.98
C GLY A 92 7.46 -6.74 6.79
N GLY A 93 6.98 -6.83 5.56
CA GLY A 93 5.63 -7.29 5.26
C GLY A 93 5.50 -8.81 5.28
N ARG A 94 4.27 -9.27 5.28
CA ARG A 94 3.95 -10.70 5.28
C ARG A 94 2.95 -11.00 4.17
N SER A 95 3.21 -12.09 3.41
CA SER A 95 2.31 -12.49 2.32
C SER A 95 0.95 -12.98 2.84
N GLU A 96 -0.09 -12.56 2.15
CA GLU A 96 -1.46 -13.07 2.29
C GLU A 96 -1.97 -13.66 0.97
N GLY A 97 -1.15 -13.65 -0.06
CA GLY A 97 -1.45 -14.22 -1.37
C GLY A 97 -0.43 -13.81 -2.41
N ALA A 98 0.34 -14.78 -2.94
CA ALA A 98 1.36 -14.53 -3.95
C ALA A 98 0.76 -13.91 -5.22
N PRO A 99 1.56 -13.16 -6.01
CA PRO A 99 1.10 -12.63 -7.29
C PRO A 99 0.53 -13.70 -8.19
N GLY A 100 -0.61 -13.43 -8.80
CA GLY A 100 -1.25 -14.36 -9.72
C GLY A 100 -2.62 -13.90 -10.14
N LEU A 101 -3.17 -14.64 -11.11
CA LEU A 101 -4.53 -14.41 -11.59
C LEU A 101 -5.57 -14.81 -10.55
N ARG A 102 -6.64 -14.04 -10.47
CA ARG A 102 -7.82 -14.31 -9.64
C ARG A 102 -9.04 -14.27 -10.55
N PRO A 103 -9.28 -15.35 -11.33
CA PRO A 103 -10.35 -15.37 -12.33
C PRO A 103 -11.74 -15.25 -11.73
N GLU A 104 -11.91 -15.54 -10.43
CA GLU A 104 -13.17 -15.33 -9.72
C GLU A 104 -13.61 -13.88 -9.69
N TYR A 105 -12.69 -12.91 -9.86
CA TYR A 105 -13.04 -11.50 -9.96
C TYR A 105 -13.26 -11.07 -11.41
N HIS A 106 -12.30 -11.31 -12.27
CA HIS A 106 -12.43 -11.21 -13.72
C HIS A 106 -11.21 -11.81 -14.42
N GLU A 107 -11.30 -11.98 -15.73
CA GLU A 107 -10.32 -12.70 -16.55
C GLU A 107 -8.89 -12.15 -16.43
N HIS A 108 -8.74 -10.83 -16.31
CA HIS A 108 -7.43 -10.19 -16.30
C HIS A 108 -7.01 -9.67 -14.93
N TYR A 109 -7.73 -10.03 -13.88
CA TYR A 109 -7.36 -9.63 -12.52
C TYR A 109 -6.09 -10.36 -12.10
N TYR A 110 -5.00 -9.59 -11.98
CA TYR A 110 -3.71 -10.10 -11.52
C TYR A 110 -3.32 -9.33 -10.26
N GLY A 111 -3.30 -10.01 -9.14
CA GLY A 111 -3.13 -9.35 -7.85
C GLY A 111 -2.25 -10.10 -6.88
N ALA A 112 -1.80 -9.38 -5.87
CA ALA A 112 -1.06 -9.90 -4.73
C ALA A 112 -1.57 -9.25 -3.45
N TYR A 113 -1.47 -9.97 -2.34
CA TYR A 113 -2.00 -9.55 -1.06
C TYR A 113 -0.92 -9.72 0.00
N PHE A 114 -0.80 -8.72 0.88
CA PHE A 114 0.19 -8.77 1.96
C PHE A 114 -0.23 -7.86 3.09
N ARG A 115 0.43 -8.02 4.24
CA ARG A 115 0.30 -7.14 5.40
C ARG A 115 1.52 -6.25 5.49
N ASP A 116 1.30 -4.99 5.89
CA ASP A 116 2.42 -4.13 6.27
C ASP A 116 2.95 -4.54 7.66
N PRO A 117 4.06 -3.95 8.15
CA PRO A 117 4.63 -4.34 9.46
C PRO A 117 3.67 -4.16 10.64
N ASP A 118 2.65 -3.32 10.51
CA ASP A 118 1.65 -3.08 11.55
C ASP A 118 0.40 -3.97 11.41
N GLY A 119 0.39 -4.87 10.43
CA GLY A 119 -0.69 -5.81 10.21
C GLY A 119 -1.81 -5.29 9.32
N ASN A 120 -1.69 -4.12 8.73
CA ASN A 120 -2.68 -3.60 7.80
C ASN A 120 -2.65 -4.40 6.50
N LYS A 121 -3.83 -4.83 6.02
CA LYS A 121 -3.93 -5.61 4.80
C LYS A 121 -3.90 -4.71 3.58
N LEU A 122 -3.02 -5.04 2.63
CA LEU A 122 -2.85 -4.32 1.37
C LEU A 122 -2.99 -5.28 0.21
N CYS A 123 -3.39 -4.73 -0.93
CA CYS A 123 -3.45 -5.44 -2.21
C CYS A 123 -2.81 -4.57 -3.28
N VAL A 124 -2.17 -5.18 -4.25
CA VAL A 124 -1.77 -4.52 -5.49
C VAL A 124 -2.35 -5.34 -6.63
N ALA A 125 -3.13 -4.69 -7.50
CA ALA A 125 -3.83 -5.39 -8.58
C ALA A 125 -3.67 -4.65 -9.91
N CYS A 126 -3.44 -5.44 -10.96
CA CYS A 126 -3.43 -5.00 -12.35
C CYS A 126 -4.64 -5.59 -13.05
N HIS A 127 -5.40 -4.75 -13.74
CA HIS A 127 -6.59 -5.15 -14.48
C HIS A 127 -6.38 -5.15 -15.99
N ALA A 128 -5.19 -4.73 -16.44
CA ALA A 128 -4.90 -4.64 -17.86
C ALA A 128 -4.60 -6.02 -18.46
N ARG A 129 -4.96 -6.19 -19.72
CA ARG A 129 -4.53 -7.36 -20.49
C ARG A 129 -3.00 -7.41 -20.55
N PRO A 130 -2.41 -8.62 -20.56
CA PRO A 130 -0.98 -8.73 -20.90
C PRO A 130 -0.73 -8.18 -22.30
N ALA A 131 0.41 -7.53 -22.45
CA ALA A 131 0.84 -7.00 -23.74
C ALA A 131 1.16 -8.12 -24.73
#